data_4dba3275a0a71e1090163bedf48ffb40
#
_entry.id   4dba3275a0a71e1090163bedf48ffb40
#
_cell.length_a   1.000
_cell.length_b   1.000
_cell.length_c   1.000
_cell.angle_alpha   90.00
_cell.angle_beta   90.00
_cell.angle_gamma   90.00
#
_symmetry.space_group_name_H-M   'P 1'
#
loop_
_entity.id
_entity.type
_entity.pdbx_description
1 polymer ?
#
loop_
_entity_poly.entity_id
_entity_poly.type
_entity_poly.pdbx_seq_one_letter_code
_entity_poly.pdbx_strand_id
1 'polypeptide(L)'
;MEQTKNIEKAIIGVLEAGPTEKADLIKETSHKTGVTAQGVYKSLRKLKKEEVVTIHNKMVSLSFIWIEGQISRYSKIAQTYQTPGRENYFLQLKPGEHITLKFRTLRELDLFWAHVFILLEAQIPKKIPMYAVAPHDWFSYARPDSDKVWTERLEKSARPQGVVITHPAPLDKKVVIERKSKSKLLEFVLGENPFKQDERKYINIIGQWVFEVQIDNTTNRKLVDYINKDLGKSAGREEALKKLLDFPGINTIKISHSPRRAELLIRRIKKFFTF
;
A
#
# COMPACT_ATOMS: atom_id res chain seq x y z
N MET A 1 -24.03 -20.77 9.80
CA MET A 1 -22.59 -20.61 10.13
C MET A 1 -21.99 -19.31 9.57
N GLU A 2 -22.26 -18.91 8.36
CA GLU A 2 -21.74 -17.71 7.71
C GLU A 2 -22.23 -16.41 8.36
N GLN A 3 -23.51 -16.33 8.70
CA GLN A 3 -24.11 -15.16 9.35
C GLN A 3 -23.53 -14.89 10.75
N THR A 4 -23.20 -15.94 11.52
CA THR A 4 -22.56 -15.78 12.84
C THR A 4 -21.14 -15.21 12.73
N LYS A 5 -20.35 -15.66 11.74
CA LYS A 5 -19.02 -15.10 11.47
C LYS A 5 -19.06 -13.63 11.08
N ASN A 6 -20.12 -13.20 10.41
CA ASN A 6 -20.29 -11.79 10.03
C ASN A 6 -20.58 -10.90 11.25
N ILE A 7 -21.38 -11.40 12.22
CA ILE A 7 -21.65 -10.67 13.47
C ILE A 7 -20.36 -10.52 14.32
N GLU A 8 -19.59 -11.61 14.46
CA GLU A 8 -18.34 -11.61 15.21
C GLU A 8 -17.33 -10.61 14.62
N LYS A 9 -17.18 -10.58 13.30
CA LYS A 9 -16.36 -9.57 12.62
C LYS A 9 -16.85 -8.14 12.87
N ALA A 10 -18.18 -7.91 12.86
CA ALA A 10 -18.74 -6.59 13.10
C ALA A 10 -18.48 -6.13 14.56
N ILE A 11 -18.61 -7.03 15.55
CA ILE A 11 -18.27 -6.74 16.95
C ILE A 11 -16.80 -6.35 17.08
N ILE A 12 -15.90 -7.15 16.52
CA ILE A 12 -14.46 -6.87 16.54
C ILE A 12 -14.18 -5.51 15.87
N GLY A 13 -14.76 -5.26 14.68
CA GLY A 13 -14.57 -4.01 13.95
C GLY A 13 -15.07 -2.75 14.70
N VAL A 14 -16.11 -2.86 15.55
CA VAL A 14 -16.51 -1.75 16.43
C VAL A 14 -15.46 -1.55 17.52
N LEU A 15 -14.96 -2.64 18.12
CA LEU A 15 -14.01 -2.60 19.22
C LEU A 15 -12.58 -2.25 18.78
N GLU A 16 -12.27 -2.30 17.49
CA GLU A 16 -10.99 -1.80 16.95
C GLU A 16 -10.83 -0.29 17.14
N ALA A 17 -11.94 0.46 17.22
CA ALA A 17 -11.94 1.89 17.54
C ALA A 17 -11.69 2.17 19.04
N GLY A 18 -11.81 1.17 19.90
CA GLY A 18 -11.60 1.27 21.35
C GLY A 18 -12.68 0.59 22.19
N PRO A 19 -12.52 0.58 23.51
CA PRO A 19 -13.52 0.06 24.44
C PRO A 19 -14.85 0.79 24.28
N THR A 20 -15.96 0.05 24.29
CA THR A 20 -17.32 0.57 24.03
C THR A 20 -18.29 0.06 25.08
N GLU A 21 -19.28 0.87 25.45
CA GLU A 21 -20.36 0.39 26.34
C GLU A 21 -21.11 -0.76 25.65
N LYS A 22 -21.46 -1.76 26.44
CA LYS A 22 -22.13 -2.97 25.93
C LYS A 22 -23.44 -2.65 25.22
N ALA A 23 -24.20 -1.67 25.69
CA ALA A 23 -25.46 -1.24 25.07
C ALA A 23 -25.21 -0.63 23.68
N ASP A 24 -24.22 0.25 23.55
CA ASP A 24 -23.86 0.92 22.30
C ASP A 24 -23.27 -0.09 21.29
N LEU A 25 -22.37 -0.98 21.75
CA LEU A 25 -21.84 -2.06 20.93
C LEU A 25 -22.96 -2.89 20.29
N ILE A 26 -23.97 -3.26 21.10
CA ILE A 26 -25.10 -4.07 20.60
C ILE A 26 -25.90 -3.28 19.57
N LYS A 27 -26.23 -2.02 19.87
CA LYS A 27 -26.99 -1.13 18.98
C LYS A 27 -26.27 -0.94 17.65
N GLU A 28 -25.00 -0.60 17.69
CA GLU A 28 -24.17 -0.35 16.50
C GLU A 28 -23.98 -1.63 15.66
N THR A 29 -23.68 -2.75 16.31
CA THR A 29 -23.53 -4.03 15.62
C THR A 29 -24.85 -4.48 14.99
N SER A 30 -25.98 -4.35 15.69
CA SER A 30 -27.30 -4.67 15.14
C SER A 30 -27.62 -3.82 13.92
N HIS A 31 -27.32 -2.53 13.97
CA HIS A 31 -27.52 -1.61 12.85
C HIS A 31 -26.64 -1.99 11.64
N LYS A 32 -25.37 -2.28 11.87
CA LYS A 32 -24.41 -2.65 10.80
C LYS A 32 -24.73 -4.00 10.13
N THR A 33 -25.29 -4.95 10.89
CA THR A 33 -25.47 -6.33 10.40
C THR A 33 -26.93 -6.69 10.10
N GLY A 34 -27.89 -5.84 10.48
CA GLY A 34 -29.33 -6.13 10.36
C GLY A 34 -29.85 -7.24 11.28
N VAL A 35 -29.03 -7.69 12.27
CA VAL A 35 -29.43 -8.77 13.19
C VAL A 35 -30.00 -8.24 14.49
N THR A 36 -30.81 -9.06 15.17
CA THR A 36 -31.42 -8.69 16.45
C THR A 36 -30.36 -8.57 17.55
N ALA A 37 -30.65 -7.75 18.56
CA ALA A 37 -29.81 -7.61 19.76
C ALA A 37 -29.49 -8.99 20.39
N GLN A 38 -30.44 -9.91 20.40
CA GLN A 38 -30.24 -11.26 20.94
C GLN A 38 -29.18 -12.06 20.15
N GLY A 39 -29.12 -11.90 18.81
CA GLY A 39 -28.07 -12.47 17.98
C GLY A 39 -26.70 -11.94 18.30
N VAL A 40 -26.59 -10.60 18.53
CA VAL A 40 -25.35 -9.96 18.94
C VAL A 40 -24.91 -10.42 20.33
N TYR A 41 -25.84 -10.54 21.30
CA TYR A 41 -25.54 -11.09 22.63
C TYR A 41 -24.98 -12.51 22.58
N LYS A 42 -25.54 -13.37 21.69
CA LYS A 42 -25.05 -14.74 21.52
C LYS A 42 -23.60 -14.74 21.01
N SER A 43 -23.30 -13.95 19.99
CA SER A 43 -21.95 -13.82 19.44
C SER A 43 -20.97 -13.20 20.45
N LEU A 44 -21.40 -12.20 21.20
CA LEU A 44 -20.57 -11.59 22.24
C LEU A 44 -20.21 -12.59 23.36
N ARG A 45 -21.16 -13.44 23.79
CA ARG A 45 -20.89 -14.51 24.75
C ARG A 45 -19.87 -15.51 24.22
N LYS A 46 -19.96 -15.86 22.92
CA LYS A 46 -18.99 -16.73 22.27
C LYS A 46 -17.61 -16.10 22.24
N LEU A 47 -17.47 -14.85 21.78
CA LEU A 47 -16.19 -14.13 21.75
C LEU A 47 -15.57 -14.00 23.16
N LYS A 48 -16.40 -13.82 24.19
CA LYS A 48 -15.94 -13.83 25.59
C LYS A 48 -15.39 -15.20 26.00
N LYS A 49 -16.10 -16.29 25.62
CA LYS A 49 -15.65 -17.67 25.92
C LYS A 49 -14.34 -18.02 25.17
N GLU A 50 -14.15 -17.45 23.98
CA GLU A 50 -12.94 -17.61 23.17
C GLU A 50 -11.83 -16.61 23.55
N GLU A 51 -12.01 -15.86 24.66
CA GLU A 51 -11.06 -14.87 25.17
C GLU A 51 -10.70 -13.74 24.18
N VAL A 52 -11.52 -13.56 23.16
CA VAL A 52 -11.36 -12.47 22.17
C VAL A 52 -11.72 -11.12 22.78
N VAL A 53 -12.74 -11.10 23.68
CA VAL A 53 -13.20 -9.88 24.35
C VAL A 53 -13.20 -10.04 25.86
N THR A 54 -12.99 -8.92 26.56
CA THR A 54 -13.20 -8.79 27.99
C THR A 54 -14.40 -7.87 28.28
N ILE A 55 -15.10 -8.12 29.39
CA ILE A 55 -16.25 -7.29 29.80
C ILE A 55 -16.05 -6.94 31.27
N HIS A 56 -15.93 -5.65 31.56
CA HIS A 56 -15.80 -5.12 32.91
C HIS A 56 -16.64 -3.85 33.05
N ASN A 57 -17.42 -3.72 34.12
CA ASN A 57 -18.26 -2.55 34.41
C ASN A 57 -19.08 -2.03 33.21
N LYS A 58 -19.77 -2.94 32.53
CA LYS A 58 -20.54 -2.68 31.30
C LYS A 58 -19.72 -2.31 30.05
N MET A 59 -18.42 -2.07 30.19
CA MET A 59 -17.52 -1.84 29.06
C MET A 59 -17.08 -3.16 28.46
N VAL A 60 -17.05 -3.21 27.14
CA VAL A 60 -16.50 -4.31 26.33
C VAL A 60 -15.26 -3.81 25.64
N SER A 61 -14.19 -4.60 25.68
CA SER A 61 -12.92 -4.33 24.98
C SER A 61 -12.38 -5.60 24.35
N LEU A 62 -11.52 -5.45 23.35
CA LEU A 62 -10.71 -6.57 22.88
C LEU A 62 -9.76 -7.02 23.99
N SER A 63 -9.60 -8.33 24.11
CA SER A 63 -8.61 -8.91 25.04
C SER A 63 -7.19 -8.60 24.56
N PHE A 64 -6.36 -8.03 25.45
CA PHE A 64 -4.99 -7.69 25.06
C PHE A 64 -4.17 -8.94 24.74
N ILE A 65 -4.42 -10.05 25.41
CA ILE A 65 -3.79 -11.36 25.11
C ILE A 65 -4.16 -11.81 23.69
N TRP A 66 -5.41 -11.65 23.30
CA TRP A 66 -5.84 -11.97 21.95
C TRP A 66 -5.15 -11.05 20.92
N ILE A 67 -5.06 -9.74 21.17
CA ILE A 67 -4.37 -8.77 20.31
C ILE A 67 -2.91 -9.20 20.13
N GLU A 68 -2.18 -9.47 21.20
CA GLU A 68 -0.78 -9.94 21.15
C GLU A 68 -0.64 -11.25 20.38
N GLY A 69 -1.61 -12.16 20.54
CA GLY A 69 -1.68 -13.40 19.78
C GLY A 69 -1.82 -13.16 18.26
N GLN A 70 -2.64 -12.18 17.83
CA GLN A 70 -2.76 -11.79 16.43
C GLN A 70 -1.46 -11.18 15.91
N ILE A 71 -0.84 -10.27 16.67
CA ILE A 71 0.45 -9.64 16.30
C ILE A 71 1.52 -10.73 16.12
N SER A 72 1.65 -11.65 17.07
CA SER A 72 2.61 -12.76 16.99
C SER A 72 2.36 -13.64 15.78
N ARG A 73 1.10 -13.99 15.51
CA ARG A 73 0.71 -14.79 14.35
C ARG A 73 1.09 -14.12 13.02
N TYR A 74 0.72 -12.85 12.86
CA TYR A 74 1.04 -12.12 11.61
C TYR A 74 2.53 -11.84 11.47
N SER A 75 3.25 -11.64 12.57
CA SER A 75 4.73 -11.52 12.55
C SER A 75 5.41 -12.80 12.03
N LYS A 76 4.96 -13.97 12.49
CA LYS A 76 5.47 -15.26 11.98
C LYS A 76 5.16 -15.44 10.50
N ILE A 77 3.95 -15.10 10.06
CA ILE A 77 3.57 -15.15 8.64
C ILE A 77 4.48 -14.22 7.83
N ALA A 78 4.66 -12.98 8.29
CA ALA A 78 5.53 -12.01 7.61
C ALA A 78 6.98 -12.51 7.50
N GLN A 79 7.54 -13.13 8.53
CA GLN A 79 8.88 -13.75 8.49
C GLN A 79 8.96 -14.86 7.43
N THR A 80 7.93 -15.71 7.33
CA THR A 80 7.87 -16.76 6.30
C THR A 80 7.93 -16.16 4.90
N TYR A 81 7.18 -15.09 4.64
CA TYR A 81 7.20 -14.42 3.33
C TYR A 81 8.50 -13.64 3.05
N GLN A 82 9.24 -13.23 4.07
CA GLN A 82 10.54 -12.58 3.91
C GLN A 82 11.70 -13.56 3.67
N THR A 83 11.48 -14.84 3.91
CA THR A 83 12.48 -15.87 3.65
C THR A 83 12.55 -16.19 2.15
N PRO A 84 13.76 -16.20 1.53
CA PRO A 84 13.89 -16.57 0.14
C PRO A 84 13.35 -17.98 -0.13
N GLY A 85 12.43 -18.11 -1.09
CA GLY A 85 11.80 -19.36 -1.47
C GLY A 85 11.41 -19.34 -2.96
N ARG A 86 10.73 -20.40 -3.43
CA ARG A 86 10.27 -20.49 -4.83
C ARG A 86 9.38 -19.31 -5.24
N GLU A 87 8.54 -18.83 -4.33
CA GLU A 87 7.59 -17.74 -4.60
C GLU A 87 8.25 -16.36 -4.57
N ASN A 88 9.40 -16.24 -3.86
CA ASN A 88 10.16 -15.00 -3.70
C ASN A 88 11.52 -15.07 -4.40
N TYR A 89 11.58 -15.75 -5.56
CA TYR A 89 12.81 -15.97 -6.33
C TYR A 89 13.52 -14.67 -6.73
N PHE A 90 12.79 -13.55 -6.82
CA PHE A 90 13.38 -12.24 -7.06
C PHE A 90 14.32 -11.79 -5.93
N LEU A 91 14.14 -12.28 -4.69
CA LEU A 91 15.07 -12.01 -3.58
C LEU A 91 16.41 -12.71 -3.73
N GLN A 92 16.49 -13.71 -4.61
CA GLN A 92 17.69 -14.53 -4.85
C GLN A 92 18.49 -14.05 -6.07
N LEU A 93 18.04 -13.00 -6.75
CA LEU A 93 18.77 -12.46 -7.91
C LEU A 93 20.19 -12.03 -7.52
N LYS A 94 21.17 -12.55 -8.22
CA LYS A 94 22.57 -12.18 -8.06
C LYS A 94 22.86 -10.83 -8.74
N PRO A 95 23.94 -10.13 -8.36
CA PRO A 95 24.37 -8.94 -9.07
C PRO A 95 24.51 -9.16 -10.57
N GLY A 96 23.85 -8.35 -11.37
CA GLY A 96 23.76 -8.48 -12.83
C GLY A 96 22.53 -9.19 -13.35
N GLU A 97 21.82 -9.92 -12.51
CA GLU A 97 20.61 -10.64 -12.91
C GLU A 97 19.35 -9.74 -12.88
N HIS A 98 18.36 -10.15 -13.65
CA HIS A 98 17.05 -9.50 -13.67
C HIS A 98 15.95 -10.48 -14.06
N ILE A 99 14.73 -10.11 -13.73
CA ILE A 99 13.49 -10.76 -14.18
C ILE A 99 12.58 -9.74 -14.81
N THR A 100 11.76 -10.18 -15.75
CA THR A 100 10.70 -9.35 -16.34
C THR A 100 9.39 -10.13 -16.30
N LEU A 101 8.38 -9.52 -15.72
CA LEU A 101 7.05 -10.10 -15.57
C LEU A 101 6.02 -9.25 -16.31
N LYS A 102 4.95 -9.90 -16.80
CA LYS A 102 3.86 -9.26 -17.53
C LYS A 102 2.56 -9.43 -16.75
N PHE A 103 1.75 -8.40 -16.74
CA PHE A 103 0.46 -8.34 -16.06
C PHE A 103 -0.63 -7.85 -17.03
N ARG A 104 -1.82 -8.41 -16.88
CA ARG A 104 -2.95 -8.07 -17.75
C ARG A 104 -3.63 -6.76 -17.36
N THR A 105 -3.54 -6.37 -16.10
CA THR A 105 -4.17 -5.16 -15.57
C THR A 105 -3.20 -4.34 -14.73
N LEU A 106 -3.49 -3.03 -14.56
CA LEU A 106 -2.73 -2.20 -13.62
C LEU A 106 -2.89 -2.67 -12.17
N ARG A 107 -4.06 -3.22 -11.81
CA ARG A 107 -4.31 -3.76 -10.47
C ARG A 107 -3.37 -4.91 -10.14
N GLU A 108 -3.24 -5.88 -11.05
CA GLU A 108 -2.32 -7.02 -10.85
C GLU A 108 -0.87 -6.56 -10.74
N LEU A 109 -0.46 -5.65 -11.64
CA LEU A 109 0.88 -5.07 -11.63
C LEU A 109 1.18 -4.37 -10.29
N ASP A 110 0.27 -3.50 -9.84
CA ASP A 110 0.45 -2.69 -8.64
C ASP A 110 0.51 -3.55 -7.36
N LEU A 111 -0.37 -4.56 -7.26
CA LEU A 111 -0.35 -5.51 -6.15
C LEU A 111 0.98 -6.23 -6.06
N PHE A 112 1.49 -6.72 -7.19
CA PHE A 112 2.78 -7.41 -7.24
C PHE A 112 3.95 -6.44 -6.98
N TRP A 113 3.93 -5.26 -7.56
CA TRP A 113 4.96 -4.25 -7.35
C TRP A 113 5.07 -3.86 -5.87
N ALA A 114 3.95 -3.56 -5.21
CA ALA A 114 3.92 -3.26 -3.79
C ALA A 114 4.46 -4.43 -2.95
N HIS A 115 4.07 -5.67 -3.27
CA HIS A 115 4.53 -6.87 -2.57
C HIS A 115 6.06 -7.02 -2.65
N VAL A 116 6.61 -7.02 -3.87
CA VAL A 116 8.07 -7.16 -4.08
C VAL A 116 8.84 -6.02 -3.42
N PHE A 117 8.32 -4.79 -3.56
CA PHE A 117 8.98 -3.61 -3.05
C PHE A 117 9.08 -3.64 -1.51
N ILE A 118 8.01 -4.02 -0.82
CA ILE A 118 7.97 -4.16 0.64
C ILE A 118 8.95 -5.25 1.11
N LEU A 119 9.03 -6.38 0.40
CA LEU A 119 9.93 -7.47 0.77
C LEU A 119 11.40 -7.09 0.60
N LEU A 120 11.77 -6.43 -0.50
CA LEU A 120 13.13 -5.96 -0.73
C LEU A 120 13.50 -4.81 0.22
N GLU A 121 12.58 -3.88 0.45
CA GLU A 121 12.78 -2.79 1.41
C GLU A 121 13.13 -3.30 2.80
N ALA A 122 12.49 -4.37 3.25
CA ALA A 122 12.73 -4.98 4.55
C ALA A 122 14.16 -5.56 4.71
N GLN A 123 14.83 -5.92 3.60
CA GLN A 123 16.18 -6.50 3.61
C GLN A 123 17.29 -5.46 3.45
N ILE A 124 16.95 -4.21 3.10
CA ILE A 124 17.92 -3.16 2.84
C ILE A 124 18.07 -2.27 4.08
N PRO A 125 19.31 -1.91 4.49
CA PRO A 125 19.53 -1.05 5.64
C PRO A 125 18.70 0.24 5.58
N LYS A 126 18.03 0.60 6.66
CA LYS A 126 17.08 1.73 6.74
C LYS A 126 17.68 3.08 6.34
N LYS A 127 18.97 3.29 6.59
CA LYS A 127 19.71 4.50 6.21
C LYS A 127 19.88 4.71 4.70
N ILE A 128 19.63 3.67 3.88
CA ILE A 128 19.75 3.77 2.42
C ILE A 128 18.50 4.40 1.86
N PRO A 129 18.59 5.57 1.20
CA PRO A 129 17.45 6.25 0.63
C PRO A 129 16.77 5.43 -0.47
N MET A 130 15.50 5.73 -0.68
CA MET A 130 14.72 5.24 -1.80
C MET A 130 14.44 6.38 -2.77
N TYR A 131 14.51 6.08 -4.07
CA TYR A 131 14.22 7.05 -5.12
C TYR A 131 13.15 6.51 -6.06
N ALA A 132 12.25 7.40 -6.48
CA ALA A 132 11.26 7.11 -7.50
C ALA A 132 11.27 8.20 -8.58
N VAL A 133 11.17 7.79 -9.83
CA VAL A 133 10.90 8.69 -10.97
C VAL A 133 9.67 8.16 -11.67
N ALA A 134 8.62 8.93 -11.65
CA ALA A 134 7.30 8.56 -12.16
C ALA A 134 6.73 9.68 -13.03
N PRO A 135 6.02 9.37 -14.10
CA PRO A 135 5.25 10.39 -14.82
C PRO A 135 4.20 11.04 -13.92
N HIS A 136 3.48 10.22 -13.17
CA HIS A 136 2.39 10.60 -12.27
C HIS A 136 2.38 9.77 -11.00
N ASP A 137 1.85 10.31 -9.91
CA ASP A 137 1.65 9.59 -8.64
C ASP A 137 0.18 9.10 -8.53
N TRP A 138 -0.22 8.21 -9.44
CA TRP A 138 -1.59 7.70 -9.47
C TRP A 138 -1.92 6.72 -8.33
N PHE A 139 -0.92 6.13 -7.69
CA PHE A 139 -1.09 5.15 -6.61
C PHE A 139 -1.84 5.74 -5.42
N SER A 140 -1.46 6.95 -5.02
CA SER A 140 -1.97 7.59 -3.81
C SER A 140 -3.47 7.80 -3.83
N TYR A 141 -4.06 7.96 -5.00
CA TYR A 141 -5.50 8.11 -5.13
C TYR A 141 -6.21 6.88 -5.69
N ALA A 142 -5.47 5.97 -6.31
CA ALA A 142 -6.02 4.70 -6.75
C ALA A 142 -6.21 3.72 -5.58
N ARG A 143 -5.32 3.76 -4.60
CA ARG A 143 -5.28 2.85 -3.46
C ARG A 143 -4.88 3.58 -2.17
N PRO A 144 -5.70 4.50 -1.68
CA PRO A 144 -5.36 5.35 -0.53
C PRO A 144 -5.03 4.56 0.75
N ASP A 145 -5.71 3.44 0.99
CA ASP A 145 -5.43 2.59 2.16
C ASP A 145 -4.04 1.94 2.07
N SER A 146 -3.67 1.45 0.88
CA SER A 146 -2.34 0.88 0.65
C SER A 146 -1.24 1.93 0.73
N ASP A 147 -1.50 3.13 0.22
CA ASP A 147 -0.59 4.27 0.30
C ASP A 147 -0.37 4.70 1.75
N LYS A 148 -1.43 4.70 2.56
CA LYS A 148 -1.34 4.97 4.00
C LYS A 148 -0.45 3.96 4.71
N VAL A 149 -0.66 2.66 4.50
CA VAL A 149 0.17 1.59 5.07
C VAL A 149 1.64 1.75 4.66
N TRP A 150 1.88 2.09 3.39
CA TRP A 150 3.21 2.34 2.87
C TRP A 150 3.88 3.55 3.54
N THR A 151 3.16 4.67 3.64
CA THR A 151 3.65 5.90 4.27
C THR A 151 4.01 5.67 5.74
N GLU A 152 3.12 5.03 6.52
CA GLU A 152 3.37 4.68 7.92
C GLU A 152 4.58 3.75 8.09
N ARG A 153 4.78 2.82 7.16
CA ARG A 153 5.95 1.95 7.15
C ARG A 153 7.24 2.73 6.93
N LEU A 154 7.27 3.65 5.98
CA LEU A 154 8.44 4.50 5.71
C LEU A 154 8.77 5.37 6.91
N GLU A 155 7.78 5.98 7.56
CA GLU A 155 7.97 6.79 8.77
C GLU A 155 8.55 5.94 9.90
N LYS A 156 7.99 4.76 10.18
CA LYS A 156 8.52 3.82 11.17
C LYS A 156 9.95 3.37 10.86
N SER A 157 10.31 3.26 9.58
CA SER A 157 11.65 2.88 9.16
C SER A 157 12.65 4.04 9.19
N ALA A 158 12.19 5.28 9.31
CA ALA A 158 12.98 6.50 9.15
C ALA A 158 13.80 6.54 7.86
N ARG A 159 13.26 5.98 6.77
CA ARG A 159 13.93 5.90 5.47
C ARG A 159 13.62 7.13 4.63
N PRO A 160 14.64 7.91 4.20
CA PRO A 160 14.45 9.01 3.27
C PRO A 160 13.93 8.51 1.92
N GLN A 161 12.99 9.28 1.35
CA GLN A 161 12.42 8.98 0.04
C GLN A 161 12.40 10.23 -0.84
N GLY A 162 13.03 10.14 -2.01
CA GLY A 162 12.99 11.17 -3.04
C GLY A 162 12.11 10.74 -4.22
N VAL A 163 11.13 11.55 -4.58
CA VAL A 163 10.20 11.29 -5.69
C VAL A 163 10.27 12.42 -6.70
N VAL A 164 10.56 12.08 -7.96
CA VAL A 164 10.45 12.99 -9.10
C VAL A 164 9.20 12.64 -9.90
N ILE A 165 8.29 13.59 -10.05
CA ILE A 165 7.12 13.49 -10.93
C ILE A 165 7.42 14.26 -12.21
N THR A 166 7.60 13.54 -13.34
CA THR A 166 8.13 14.11 -14.57
C THR A 166 7.10 14.90 -15.37
N HIS A 167 5.82 14.55 -15.28
CA HIS A 167 4.69 15.18 -16.00
C HIS A 167 3.57 15.56 -15.02
N PRO A 168 3.82 16.51 -14.09
CA PRO A 168 2.90 16.76 -13.00
C PRO A 168 1.57 17.34 -13.46
N ALA A 169 0.49 16.60 -13.26
CA ALA A 169 -0.89 17.04 -13.42
C ALA A 169 -1.42 17.78 -12.17
N PRO A 170 -2.56 18.47 -12.25
CA PRO A 170 -3.17 19.13 -11.09
C PRO A 170 -3.37 18.20 -9.89
N LEU A 171 -3.76 16.94 -10.15
CA LEU A 171 -3.96 15.93 -9.11
C LEU A 171 -2.65 15.55 -8.41
N ASP A 172 -1.55 15.41 -9.16
CA ASP A 172 -0.22 15.13 -8.59
C ASP A 172 0.23 16.24 -7.64
N LYS A 173 0.02 17.50 -8.02
CA LYS A 173 0.36 18.66 -7.18
C LYS A 173 -0.38 18.63 -5.85
N LYS A 174 -1.66 18.23 -5.86
CA LYS A 174 -2.48 18.10 -4.66
C LYS A 174 -1.95 16.99 -3.74
N VAL A 175 -1.67 15.81 -4.30
CA VAL A 175 -1.07 14.68 -3.56
C VAL A 175 0.26 15.08 -2.92
N VAL A 176 1.12 15.77 -3.66
CA VAL A 176 2.43 16.22 -3.16
C VAL A 176 2.28 17.15 -1.95
N ILE A 177 1.32 18.09 -1.98
CA ILE A 177 1.05 18.99 -0.85
C ILE A 177 0.60 18.18 0.37
N GLU A 178 -0.35 17.26 0.19
CA GLU A 178 -0.88 16.42 1.27
C GLU A 178 0.19 15.51 1.90
N ARG A 179 1.08 14.95 1.09
CA ARG A 179 2.14 14.04 1.57
C ARG A 179 3.29 14.78 2.26
N LYS A 180 3.72 15.92 1.72
CA LYS A 180 4.75 16.76 2.35
C LYS A 180 4.33 17.24 3.75
N SER A 181 3.04 17.47 3.96
CA SER A 181 2.54 17.87 5.29
C SER A 181 2.59 16.73 6.32
N LYS A 182 2.62 15.47 5.87
CA LYS A 182 2.58 14.28 6.73
C LYS A 182 3.96 13.70 7.06
N SER A 183 4.96 13.89 6.20
CA SER A 183 6.29 13.31 6.42
C SER A 183 7.41 14.24 5.99
N LYS A 184 8.39 14.44 6.89
CA LYS A 184 9.64 15.18 6.62
C LYS A 184 10.67 14.32 5.87
N LEU A 185 10.46 13.02 5.78
CA LEU A 185 11.36 12.07 5.12
C LEU A 185 11.05 11.91 3.63
N LEU A 186 10.00 12.57 3.16
CA LEU A 186 9.51 12.46 1.79
C LEU A 186 9.69 13.79 1.05
N GLU A 187 10.62 13.81 0.10
CA GLU A 187 10.87 14.97 -0.75
C GLU A 187 10.33 14.73 -2.17
N PHE A 188 9.70 15.75 -2.73
CA PHE A 188 9.17 15.72 -4.11
C PHE A 188 9.78 16.81 -4.96
N VAL A 189 10.06 16.45 -6.22
CA VAL A 189 10.44 17.36 -7.30
C VAL A 189 9.46 17.19 -8.47
N LEU A 190 8.97 18.29 -9.00
CA LEU A 190 7.96 18.31 -10.05
C LEU A 190 8.52 18.88 -11.35
N GLY A 191 8.21 18.23 -12.47
CA GLY A 191 8.53 18.72 -13.83
C GLY A 191 9.94 18.38 -14.34
N GLU A 192 10.78 17.76 -13.51
CA GLU A 192 12.11 17.31 -13.93
C GLU A 192 12.07 15.91 -14.54
N ASN A 193 12.85 15.65 -15.58
CA ASN A 193 12.97 14.30 -16.20
C ASN A 193 14.45 13.89 -16.29
N PRO A 194 15.04 13.41 -15.18
CA PRO A 194 16.47 13.11 -15.10
C PRO A 194 16.93 12.01 -16.04
N PHE A 195 16.01 11.17 -16.52
CA PHE A 195 16.34 10.02 -17.36
C PHE A 195 15.83 10.15 -18.80
N LYS A 196 15.15 11.27 -19.14
CA LYS A 196 14.49 11.46 -20.44
C LYS A 196 13.58 10.25 -20.78
N GLN A 197 12.89 9.74 -19.77
CA GLN A 197 12.05 8.55 -19.92
C GLN A 197 10.70 8.87 -20.59
N ASP A 198 10.13 7.83 -21.19
CA ASP A 198 8.77 7.80 -21.72
C ASP A 198 7.74 8.01 -20.58
N GLU A 199 6.64 8.69 -20.88
CA GLU A 199 5.53 8.96 -19.95
C GLU A 199 4.82 7.70 -19.40
N ARG A 200 5.16 6.52 -19.91
CA ARG A 200 4.64 5.23 -19.44
C ARG A 200 5.57 4.50 -18.50
N LYS A 201 6.76 5.07 -18.29
CA LYS A 201 7.83 4.38 -17.56
C LYS A 201 7.99 4.92 -16.14
N TYR A 202 7.97 4.01 -15.17
CA TYR A 202 8.21 4.26 -13.76
C TYR A 202 9.50 3.58 -13.35
N ILE A 203 10.34 4.26 -12.59
CA ILE A 203 11.61 3.73 -12.10
C ILE A 203 11.66 3.92 -10.58
N ASN A 204 11.88 2.82 -9.85
CA ASN A 204 12.22 2.89 -8.43
C ASN A 204 13.62 2.33 -8.20
N ILE A 205 14.33 2.92 -7.27
CA ILE A 205 15.70 2.53 -6.93
C ILE A 205 15.80 2.46 -5.41
N ILE A 206 16.27 1.33 -4.92
CA ILE A 206 16.56 1.15 -3.49
C ILE A 206 17.82 0.29 -3.34
N GLY A 207 18.87 0.86 -2.74
CA GLY A 207 20.17 0.20 -2.65
C GLY A 207 20.70 -0.18 -4.04
N GLN A 208 20.88 -1.47 -4.28
CA GLN A 208 21.39 -2.03 -5.55
C GLN A 208 20.27 -2.51 -6.49
N TRP A 209 19.01 -2.28 -6.13
CA TRP A 209 17.85 -2.75 -6.86
C TRP A 209 17.24 -1.65 -7.70
N VAL A 210 16.89 -2.00 -8.94
CA VAL A 210 16.20 -1.12 -9.89
C VAL A 210 14.95 -1.81 -10.37
N PHE A 211 13.82 -1.13 -10.21
CA PHE A 211 12.52 -1.54 -10.73
C PHE A 211 12.16 -0.63 -11.90
N GLU A 212 11.83 -1.22 -13.02
CA GLU A 212 11.36 -0.50 -14.20
C GLU A 212 9.99 -1.03 -14.56
N VAL A 213 8.99 -0.19 -14.39
CA VAL A 213 7.61 -0.50 -14.77
C VAL A 213 7.30 0.21 -16.09
N GLN A 214 6.70 -0.52 -17.01
CA GLN A 214 6.21 0.00 -18.28
C GLN A 214 4.71 -0.29 -18.38
N ILE A 215 3.91 0.77 -18.45
CA ILE A 215 2.46 0.68 -18.61
C ILE A 215 2.13 0.55 -20.10
N ASP A 216 1.13 -0.28 -20.42
CA ASP A 216 0.57 -0.39 -21.76
C ASP A 216 0.12 0.97 -22.31
N ASN A 217 0.33 1.20 -23.60
CA ASN A 217 0.07 2.50 -24.23
C ASN A 217 -1.40 2.95 -24.10
N THR A 218 -2.34 2.03 -24.32
CA THR A 218 -3.78 2.34 -24.24
C THR A 218 -4.19 2.61 -22.79
N THR A 219 -3.67 1.79 -21.86
CA THR A 219 -3.91 1.96 -20.42
C THR A 219 -3.33 3.29 -19.93
N ASN A 220 -2.11 3.64 -20.35
CA ASN A 220 -1.49 4.91 -20.00
C ASN A 220 -2.29 6.12 -20.49
N ARG A 221 -2.75 6.10 -21.73
CA ARG A 221 -3.61 7.16 -22.29
C ARG A 221 -4.85 7.39 -21.41
N LYS A 222 -5.55 6.32 -21.06
CA LYS A 222 -6.72 6.38 -20.16
C LYS A 222 -6.37 6.91 -18.79
N LEU A 223 -5.20 6.55 -18.26
CA LEU A 223 -4.69 7.03 -16.98
C LEU A 223 -4.41 8.54 -17.03
N VAL A 224 -3.72 9.01 -18.05
CA VAL A 224 -3.42 10.44 -18.27
C VAL A 224 -4.72 11.24 -18.44
N ASP A 225 -5.66 10.74 -19.23
CA ASP A 225 -6.98 11.35 -19.38
C ASP A 225 -7.74 11.46 -18.06
N TYR A 226 -7.65 10.42 -17.21
CA TYR A 226 -8.27 10.42 -15.90
C TYR A 226 -7.63 11.45 -14.96
N ILE A 227 -6.30 11.52 -14.92
CA ILE A 227 -5.53 12.38 -14.03
C ILE A 227 -5.72 13.87 -14.39
N ASN A 228 -5.81 14.18 -15.70
CA ASN A 228 -5.97 15.55 -16.18
C ASN A 228 -7.41 16.06 -16.09
N LYS A 229 -8.40 15.19 -15.94
CA LYS A 229 -9.79 15.62 -15.70
C LYS A 229 -9.91 16.21 -14.30
N ASP A 230 -10.32 17.46 -14.21
CA ASP A 230 -10.74 18.08 -12.95
C ASP A 230 -12.09 17.49 -12.54
N LEU A 231 -12.05 16.24 -12.12
CA LEU A 231 -13.18 15.51 -11.60
C LEU A 231 -13.34 15.95 -10.14
N GLY A 232 -14.21 16.91 -9.86
CA GLY A 232 -14.62 17.24 -8.50
C GLY A 232 -14.91 15.99 -7.66
N LYS A 233 -15.19 16.12 -6.37
CA LYS A 233 -15.53 15.00 -5.46
C LYS A 233 -16.85 14.33 -5.89
N SER A 234 -16.87 13.56 -6.97
CA SER A 234 -18.07 12.83 -7.42
C SER A 234 -17.93 11.33 -7.19
N ALA A 235 -19.02 10.70 -6.78
CA ALA A 235 -19.11 9.23 -6.58
C ALA A 235 -18.70 8.43 -7.83
N GLY A 236 -18.84 8.99 -9.04
CA GLY A 236 -18.42 8.37 -10.28
C GLY A 236 -16.90 8.25 -10.47
N ARG A 237 -16.11 8.99 -9.69
CA ARG A 237 -14.64 9.00 -9.79
C ARG A 237 -14.01 7.67 -9.36
N GLU A 238 -14.47 7.13 -8.25
CA GLU A 238 -13.98 5.85 -7.72
C GLU A 238 -14.29 4.70 -8.68
N GLU A 239 -15.50 4.67 -9.22
CA GLU A 239 -15.92 3.66 -10.19
C GLU A 239 -15.12 3.76 -11.49
N ALA A 240 -14.88 4.97 -12.00
CA ALA A 240 -14.05 5.19 -13.19
C ALA A 240 -12.61 4.71 -12.98
N LEU A 241 -12.04 4.95 -11.79
CA LEU A 241 -10.71 4.50 -11.44
C LEU A 241 -10.65 2.97 -11.30
N LYS A 242 -11.65 2.34 -10.68
CA LYS A 242 -11.75 0.87 -10.60
C LYS A 242 -11.75 0.25 -12.00
N LYS A 243 -12.57 0.78 -12.92
CA LYS A 243 -12.61 0.32 -14.31
C LYS A 243 -11.27 0.51 -15.03
N LEU A 244 -10.57 1.60 -14.76
CA LEU A 244 -9.25 1.85 -15.31
C LEU A 244 -8.20 0.86 -14.80
N LEU A 245 -8.18 0.58 -13.51
CA LEU A 245 -7.25 -0.39 -12.91
C LEU A 245 -7.44 -1.80 -13.45
N ASP A 246 -8.66 -2.16 -13.81
CA ASP A 246 -9.03 -3.49 -14.35
C ASP A 246 -9.03 -3.51 -15.88
N PHE A 247 -8.66 -2.39 -16.54
CA PHE A 247 -8.59 -2.34 -18.00
C PHE A 247 -7.48 -3.27 -18.52
N PRO A 248 -7.80 -4.14 -19.50
CA PRO A 248 -6.82 -5.10 -20.03
C PRO A 248 -5.75 -4.42 -20.87
N GLY A 249 -4.50 -4.79 -20.63
CA GLY A 249 -3.32 -4.29 -21.33
C GLY A 249 -2.12 -5.19 -21.07
N ILE A 250 -0.98 -4.88 -21.66
CA ILE A 250 0.29 -5.58 -21.39
C ILE A 250 1.19 -4.64 -20.59
N ASN A 251 1.07 -4.73 -19.28
CA ASN A 251 1.91 -3.98 -18.35
C ASN A 251 3.09 -4.85 -17.91
N THR A 252 4.27 -4.27 -17.75
CA THR A 252 5.47 -5.03 -17.41
C THR A 252 6.19 -4.42 -16.21
N ILE A 253 6.81 -5.28 -15.40
CA ILE A 253 7.79 -4.89 -14.40
C ILE A 253 9.09 -5.65 -14.64
N LYS A 254 10.20 -4.93 -14.69
CA LYS A 254 11.55 -5.48 -14.69
C LYS A 254 12.18 -5.18 -13.34
N ILE A 255 12.60 -6.23 -12.64
CA ILE A 255 13.31 -6.16 -11.36
C ILE A 255 14.75 -6.57 -11.63
N SER A 256 15.70 -5.70 -11.32
CA SER A 256 17.12 -5.92 -11.58
C SER A 256 17.92 -5.75 -10.29
N HIS A 257 18.77 -6.72 -9.96
CA HIS A 257 19.81 -6.56 -8.96
C HIS A 257 21.08 -6.07 -9.69
N SER A 258 21.25 -4.76 -9.79
CA SER A 258 22.33 -4.16 -10.60
C SER A 258 22.98 -2.98 -9.89
N PRO A 259 24.05 -3.24 -9.10
CA PRO A 259 24.77 -2.21 -8.35
C PRO A 259 25.23 -1.04 -9.22
N ARG A 260 25.88 -1.34 -10.35
CA ARG A 260 26.39 -0.33 -11.28
C ARG A 260 25.27 0.56 -11.86
N ARG A 261 24.16 -0.07 -12.28
CA ARG A 261 23.01 0.67 -12.84
C ARG A 261 22.34 1.53 -11.78
N ALA A 262 22.11 0.97 -10.60
CA ALA A 262 21.52 1.70 -9.47
C ALA A 262 22.35 2.94 -9.13
N GLU A 263 23.68 2.77 -9.01
CA GLU A 263 24.59 3.88 -8.73
C GLU A 263 24.52 4.99 -9.79
N LEU A 264 24.53 4.64 -11.08
CA LEU A 264 24.42 5.60 -12.18
C LEU A 264 23.10 6.40 -12.12
N LEU A 265 22.00 5.71 -11.83
CA LEU A 265 20.69 6.36 -11.72
C LEU A 265 20.62 7.25 -10.47
N ILE A 266 21.13 6.75 -9.33
CA ILE A 266 21.19 7.53 -8.08
C ILE A 266 22.03 8.81 -8.27
N ARG A 267 23.17 8.75 -8.91
CA ARG A 267 24.00 9.95 -9.18
C ARG A 267 23.22 11.04 -9.95
N ARG A 268 22.34 10.66 -10.85
CA ARG A 268 21.53 11.61 -11.64
C ARG A 268 20.36 12.19 -10.87
N ILE A 269 19.79 11.43 -9.92
CA ILE A 269 18.58 11.84 -9.23
C ILE A 269 18.86 12.51 -7.88
N LYS A 270 19.89 12.07 -7.15
CA LYS A 270 20.17 12.58 -5.77
C LYS A 270 20.42 14.07 -5.69
N LYS A 271 20.88 14.70 -6.79
CA LYS A 271 21.12 16.16 -6.85
C LYS A 271 19.85 17.00 -6.65
N PHE A 272 18.68 16.40 -6.73
CA PHE A 272 17.40 17.06 -6.53
C PHE A 272 16.89 17.01 -5.09
N PHE A 273 17.59 16.29 -4.20
CA PHE A 273 17.19 16.03 -2.82
C PHE A 273 18.24 16.48 -1.83
N THR A 274 17.83 16.69 -0.57
CA THR A 274 18.69 17.24 0.48
C THR A 274 19.40 16.18 1.33
N PHE A 275 19.05 14.91 1.18
CA PHE A 275 19.64 13.77 1.91
C PHE A 275 20.59 12.90 1.09
#